data_41966d5e728345e7aa3d548f83da99d3
#
_entry.id   41966d5e728345e7aa3d548f83da99d3
#
_cell.length_a   1.000
_cell.length_b   1.000
_cell.length_c   1.000
_cell.angle_alpha   90.00
_cell.angle_beta   90.00
_cell.angle_gamma   90.00
#
_symmetry.space_group_name_H-M   'P 1'
#
loop_
_entity.id
_entity.type
_entity.pdbx_description
1 polymer ?
#
loop_
_entity_poly.entity_id
_entity_poly.type
_entity_poly.pdbx_seq_one_letter_code
_entity_poly.pdbx_strand_id
1 'polypeptide(L)'
;MHLSLGFLSLIALAVIAQDTSIATVKRAFSNANVWIPLIYIPEDISINFNPTALLEVTFPEPGARPITIHAGQQLPRNSTAGPPSFSVRGAASRGPFVVAAVDPDAPTPQDPTSAEIRHFLGGNFVSDGSGLLHNGTAAVSEFLQPTPPAGSDAHRYIFLLFNQPRGFNDQTLVTPTTSISNFDIATFAKAVGLGNPIAGTFMLVAPDS
;
A
#
# COMPACT_ATOMS: atom_id res chain seq x y z
N MET A 1 11.77 32.36 -51.40
CA MET A 1 11.97 30.98 -50.94
C MET A 1 12.09 31.04 -49.41
N HIS A 2 10.99 30.83 -48.66
CA HIS A 2 11.00 30.83 -47.22
C HIS A 2 11.01 29.37 -46.73
N LEU A 3 12.12 28.93 -46.10
CA LEU A 3 12.18 27.66 -45.41
C LEU A 3 11.50 27.84 -44.05
N SER A 4 10.37 27.16 -43.86
CA SER A 4 9.72 27.02 -42.54
C SER A 4 10.36 25.84 -41.80
N LEU A 5 11.16 26.12 -40.78
CA LEU A 5 11.62 25.07 -39.83
C LEU A 5 10.46 24.70 -38.91
N GLY A 6 9.86 23.54 -39.13
CA GLY A 6 8.92 22.96 -38.20
C GLY A 6 9.65 22.43 -36.95
N PHE A 7 9.40 23.02 -35.81
CA PHE A 7 9.83 22.47 -34.50
C PHE A 7 8.99 21.24 -34.21
N LEU A 8 9.60 20.05 -34.32
CA LEU A 8 9.03 18.80 -33.78
C LEU A 8 9.23 18.81 -32.24
N SER A 9 8.17 19.12 -31.51
CA SER A 9 8.17 19.03 -30.07
C SER A 9 8.11 17.54 -29.70
N LEU A 10 9.25 16.96 -29.29
CA LEU A 10 9.28 15.65 -28.67
C LEU A 10 8.61 15.79 -27.27
N ILE A 11 7.35 15.39 -27.16
CA ILE A 11 6.73 15.13 -25.87
C ILE A 11 7.35 13.84 -25.36
N ALA A 12 8.35 13.95 -24.49
CA ALA A 12 8.83 12.83 -23.70
C ALA A 12 7.67 12.40 -22.78
N LEU A 13 6.95 11.33 -23.15
CA LEU A 13 6.10 10.62 -22.20
C LEU A 13 7.03 10.12 -21.09
N ALA A 14 6.98 10.78 -19.94
CA ALA A 14 7.55 10.20 -18.72
C ALA A 14 6.80 8.89 -18.47
N VAL A 15 7.40 7.77 -18.83
CA VAL A 15 7.01 6.46 -18.33
C VAL A 15 7.32 6.54 -16.83
N ILE A 16 6.29 6.73 -16.02
CA ILE A 16 6.44 6.64 -14.58
C ILE A 16 6.83 5.19 -14.32
N ALA A 17 8.10 4.99 -14.04
CA ALA A 17 8.67 3.67 -13.88
C ALA A 17 8.26 3.14 -12.51
N GLN A 18 7.70 1.97 -12.49
CA GLN A 18 7.39 1.11 -11.35
C GLN A 18 8.59 0.99 -10.40
N ASP A 19 8.36 0.82 -9.09
CA ASP A 19 9.45 0.57 -8.15
C ASP A 19 10.23 -0.69 -8.55
N THR A 20 11.49 -0.49 -8.92
CA THR A 20 12.37 -1.56 -9.42
C THR A 20 13.38 -2.00 -8.37
N SER A 21 13.46 -1.32 -7.23
CA SER A 21 14.49 -1.52 -6.22
C SER A 21 13.93 -1.48 -4.81
N ILE A 22 14.21 -2.52 -4.03
CA ILE A 22 13.94 -2.57 -2.58
C ILE A 22 14.60 -1.38 -1.86
N ALA A 23 15.80 -0.98 -2.26
CA ALA A 23 16.50 0.14 -1.64
C ALA A 23 15.76 1.47 -1.84
N THR A 24 15.14 1.67 -3.01
CA THR A 24 14.32 2.86 -3.29
C THR A 24 13.07 2.88 -2.41
N VAL A 25 12.37 1.76 -2.30
CA VAL A 25 11.19 1.62 -1.42
C VAL A 25 11.57 1.88 0.03
N LYS A 26 12.63 1.24 0.55
CA LYS A 26 13.11 1.47 1.93
C LYS A 26 13.39 2.95 2.19
N ARG A 27 14.06 3.63 1.26
CA ARG A 27 14.35 5.07 1.38
C ARG A 27 13.08 5.92 1.38
N ALA A 28 12.09 5.59 0.53
CA ALA A 28 10.80 6.28 0.51
C ALA A 28 10.07 6.16 1.85
N PHE A 29 10.02 4.95 2.43
CA PHE A 29 9.44 4.70 3.74
C PHE A 29 10.18 5.48 4.85
N SER A 30 11.51 5.51 4.84
CA SER A 30 12.30 6.30 5.79
C SER A 30 12.02 7.80 5.67
N ASN A 31 11.96 8.33 4.44
CA ASN A 31 11.72 9.75 4.20
C ASN A 31 10.29 10.19 4.60
N ALA A 32 9.34 9.28 4.57
CA ALA A 32 7.95 9.54 4.97
C ALA A 32 7.69 9.25 6.45
N ASN A 33 8.73 9.03 7.27
CA ASN A 33 8.66 8.65 8.69
C ASN A 33 7.81 7.39 8.96
N VAL A 34 7.61 6.55 7.94
CA VAL A 34 6.91 5.28 8.10
C VAL A 34 7.78 4.27 8.83
N TRP A 35 9.10 4.42 8.73
CA TRP A 35 10.08 3.55 9.35
C TRP A 35 11.46 4.20 9.46
N ILE A 36 12.10 4.11 10.65
CA ILE A 36 13.48 4.57 10.89
C ILE A 36 14.31 3.40 11.44
N PRO A 37 15.38 2.95 10.73
CA PRO A 37 16.10 1.70 11.03
C PRO A 37 16.90 1.68 12.34
N LEU A 38 17.14 2.80 13.00
CA LEU A 38 18.13 2.92 14.09
C LEU A 38 17.67 3.67 15.34
N ILE A 39 16.47 4.23 15.34
CA ILE A 39 15.92 4.91 16.51
C ILE A 39 14.54 4.31 16.74
N TYR A 40 14.36 3.69 17.89
CA TYR A 40 13.08 3.24 18.40
C TYR A 40 12.21 4.49 18.64
N ILE A 41 11.64 5.02 17.56
CA ILE A 41 10.57 6.01 17.65
C ILE A 41 9.32 5.28 17.17
N PRO A 42 8.41 4.93 18.08
CA PRO A 42 7.16 4.28 17.74
C PRO A 42 6.20 5.36 17.25
N GLU A 43 6.35 5.87 16.02
CA GLU A 43 5.54 7.04 15.76
C GLU A 43 4.37 6.77 14.84
N ASP A 44 4.42 5.81 13.91
CA ASP A 44 3.26 5.63 13.04
C ASP A 44 2.85 4.17 12.88
N ILE A 45 3.80 3.28 12.56
CA ILE A 45 3.57 1.84 12.48
C ILE A 45 4.75 1.12 13.14
N SER A 46 4.50 0.52 14.30
CA SER A 46 5.53 -0.16 15.11
C SER A 46 5.92 -1.53 14.53
N ILE A 47 6.10 -1.64 13.20
CA ILE A 47 6.45 -2.87 12.53
C ILE A 47 7.85 -2.81 11.91
N ASN A 48 8.65 -3.86 12.06
CA ASN A 48 9.97 -3.91 11.47
C ASN A 48 9.85 -4.16 9.96
N PHE A 49 10.17 -3.15 9.14
CA PHE A 49 10.11 -3.21 7.69
C PHE A 49 11.48 -3.43 7.08
N ASN A 50 11.82 -4.69 6.84
CA ASN A 50 13.03 -5.08 6.08
C ASN A 50 12.65 -5.96 4.88
N PRO A 51 12.06 -5.36 3.83
CA PRO A 51 11.49 -6.10 2.73
C PRO A 51 12.54 -6.89 1.95
N THR A 52 12.14 -8.06 1.47
CA THR A 52 12.93 -8.97 0.62
C THR A 52 12.35 -9.10 -0.78
N ALA A 53 11.17 -8.50 -1.01
CA ALA A 53 10.45 -8.48 -2.27
C ALA A 53 9.86 -7.09 -2.53
N LEU A 54 9.35 -6.87 -3.73
CA LEU A 54 8.61 -5.67 -4.11
C LEU A 54 7.12 -5.99 -4.20
N LEU A 55 6.28 -5.17 -3.58
CA LEU A 55 4.83 -5.18 -3.74
C LEU A 55 4.43 -4.11 -4.74
N GLU A 56 3.68 -4.50 -5.74
CA GLU A 56 3.06 -3.60 -6.71
C GLU A 56 1.57 -3.51 -6.42
N VAL A 57 1.05 -2.30 -6.31
CA VAL A 57 -0.36 -2.02 -6.11
C VAL A 57 -0.85 -1.21 -7.30
N THR A 58 -1.85 -1.73 -8.00
CA THR A 58 -2.33 -1.14 -9.26
C THR A 58 -3.82 -0.85 -9.16
N PHE A 59 -4.17 0.42 -9.26
CA PHE A 59 -5.55 0.89 -9.29
C PHE A 59 -6.10 0.87 -10.72
N PRO A 60 -7.34 0.40 -10.92
CA PRO A 60 -8.01 0.49 -12.20
C PRO A 60 -8.39 1.94 -12.51
N GLU A 61 -8.19 2.37 -13.76
CA GLU A 61 -8.63 3.67 -14.25
C GLU A 61 -9.65 3.45 -15.38
N PRO A 62 -10.94 3.73 -15.17
CA PRO A 62 -11.96 3.59 -16.20
C PRO A 62 -11.64 4.44 -17.43
N GLY A 63 -11.48 3.78 -18.59
CA GLY A 63 -11.17 4.48 -19.86
C GLY A 63 -9.72 4.94 -20.04
N ALA A 64 -8.83 4.63 -19.08
CA ALA A 64 -7.40 4.94 -19.12
C ALA A 64 -6.54 3.73 -18.76
N ARG A 65 -5.22 3.91 -18.74
CA ARG A 65 -4.31 2.86 -18.26
C ARG A 65 -4.37 2.78 -16.74
N PRO A 66 -4.38 1.57 -16.16
CA PRO A 66 -4.26 1.39 -14.71
C PRO A 66 -3.02 2.10 -14.17
N ILE A 67 -3.11 2.57 -12.94
CA ILE A 67 -2.01 3.26 -12.25
C ILE A 67 -1.36 2.30 -11.26
N THR A 68 -0.11 1.89 -11.52
CA THR A 68 0.72 1.21 -10.53
C THR A 68 1.45 2.26 -9.70
N ILE A 69 1.25 2.24 -8.38
CA ILE A 69 1.82 3.25 -7.49
C ILE A 69 3.32 3.05 -7.28
N HIS A 70 4.01 4.16 -7.06
CA HIS A 70 5.37 4.22 -6.49
C HIS A 70 5.31 4.55 -5.02
N ALA A 71 6.22 4.03 -4.24
CA ALA A 71 6.34 4.38 -2.82
C ALA A 71 6.51 5.89 -2.65
N GLY A 72 5.53 6.51 -1.98
CA GLY A 72 5.46 7.95 -1.76
C GLY A 72 4.79 8.77 -2.85
N GLN A 73 4.23 8.14 -3.88
CA GLN A 73 3.49 8.84 -4.92
C GLN A 73 2.17 9.41 -4.38
N GLN A 74 1.91 10.67 -4.68
CA GLN A 74 0.59 11.25 -4.42
C GLN A 74 -0.35 10.96 -5.61
N LEU A 75 -1.54 10.45 -5.29
CA LEU A 75 -2.62 10.22 -6.24
C LEU A 75 -3.83 11.11 -5.91
N PRO A 76 -4.59 11.55 -6.92
CA PRO A 76 -5.90 12.12 -6.68
C PRO A 76 -6.85 11.05 -6.14
N ARG A 77 -7.77 11.45 -5.25
CA ARG A 77 -8.69 10.54 -4.58
C ARG A 77 -9.53 9.70 -5.55
N ASN A 78 -10.01 10.28 -6.64
CA ASN A 78 -10.82 9.58 -7.64
C ASN A 78 -10.08 8.43 -8.33
N SER A 79 -8.74 8.50 -8.45
CA SER A 79 -7.92 7.40 -8.98
C SER A 79 -7.77 6.22 -8.02
N THR A 80 -8.29 6.34 -6.81
CA THR A 80 -8.26 5.28 -5.78
C THR A 80 -9.65 4.74 -5.45
N ALA A 81 -10.65 5.01 -6.28
CA ALA A 81 -12.06 4.67 -6.02
C ALA A 81 -12.36 3.17 -6.01
N GLY A 82 -11.66 2.39 -6.84
CA GLY A 82 -11.86 0.95 -6.95
C GLY A 82 -10.81 0.15 -6.15
N PRO A 83 -11.12 -1.12 -5.82
CA PRO A 83 -10.13 -1.99 -5.19
C PRO A 83 -8.94 -2.20 -6.14
N PRO A 84 -7.70 -2.08 -5.64
CA PRO A 84 -6.51 -2.33 -6.45
C PRO A 84 -6.28 -3.84 -6.67
N SER A 85 -5.51 -4.16 -7.70
CA SER A 85 -4.84 -5.45 -7.85
C SER A 85 -3.44 -5.40 -7.25
N PHE A 86 -2.93 -6.57 -6.87
CA PHE A 86 -1.63 -6.72 -6.23
C PHE A 86 -0.73 -7.63 -7.05
N SER A 87 0.56 -7.30 -7.12
CA SER A 87 1.58 -8.20 -7.67
C SER A 87 2.81 -8.20 -6.77
N VAL A 88 3.56 -9.30 -6.76
CA VAL A 88 4.79 -9.42 -5.99
C VAL A 88 5.94 -9.83 -6.90
N ARG A 89 7.12 -9.19 -6.72
CA ARG A 89 8.36 -9.55 -7.42
C ARG A 89 9.46 -9.87 -6.43
N GLY A 90 10.19 -10.94 -6.70
CA GLY A 90 11.32 -11.36 -5.87
C GLY A 90 10.94 -12.10 -4.59
N ALA A 91 9.66 -12.46 -4.38
CA ALA A 91 9.28 -13.31 -3.26
C ALA A 91 9.87 -14.71 -3.40
N ALA A 92 10.31 -15.28 -2.26
CA ALA A 92 10.91 -16.62 -2.22
C ALA A 92 9.88 -17.75 -2.37
N SER A 93 8.59 -17.47 -2.18
CA SER A 93 7.48 -18.42 -2.32
C SER A 93 6.39 -17.84 -3.21
N ARG A 94 5.42 -18.68 -3.57
CA ARG A 94 4.20 -18.25 -4.28
C ARG A 94 3.04 -17.95 -3.34
N GLY A 95 3.27 -17.91 -2.03
CA GLY A 95 2.24 -17.74 -1.01
C GLY A 95 1.87 -19.05 -0.29
N PRO A 96 0.75 -19.08 0.43
CA PRO A 96 -0.20 -17.98 0.51
C PRO A 96 0.36 -16.75 1.23
N PHE A 97 -0.18 -15.60 0.88
CA PHE A 97 0.19 -14.32 1.48
C PHE A 97 -1.03 -13.64 2.12
N VAL A 98 -0.75 -12.70 3.01
CA VAL A 98 -1.71 -11.73 3.54
C VAL A 98 -1.33 -10.35 3.04
N VAL A 99 -2.32 -9.59 2.55
CA VAL A 99 -2.19 -8.17 2.22
C VAL A 99 -2.99 -7.36 3.23
N ALA A 100 -2.37 -6.34 3.78
CA ALA A 100 -3.02 -5.34 4.63
C ALA A 100 -2.80 -3.94 4.05
N ALA A 101 -3.80 -3.05 4.19
CA ALA A 101 -3.67 -1.64 3.89
C ALA A 101 -4.13 -0.82 5.09
N VAL A 102 -3.30 0.11 5.54
CA VAL A 102 -3.55 0.93 6.74
C VAL A 102 -3.24 2.41 6.48
N ASP A 103 -3.97 3.28 7.17
CA ASP A 103 -3.77 4.73 7.19
C ASP A 103 -3.38 5.16 8.62
N PRO A 104 -2.12 5.57 8.87
CA PRO A 104 -1.67 6.02 10.18
C PRO A 104 -1.98 7.50 10.46
N ASP A 105 -2.63 8.21 9.55
CA ASP A 105 -2.75 9.67 9.58
C ASP A 105 -4.16 10.18 9.93
N ALA A 106 -5.10 9.28 10.28
CA ALA A 106 -6.49 9.64 10.51
C ALA A 106 -6.76 10.16 11.94
N PRO A 107 -7.53 11.26 12.11
CA PRO A 107 -8.18 12.06 11.08
C PRO A 107 -7.25 13.09 10.41
N THR A 108 -6.11 13.41 11.00
CA THR A 108 -5.09 14.27 10.41
C THR A 108 -3.70 13.78 10.82
N PRO A 109 -2.66 13.95 9.98
CA PRO A 109 -1.29 13.55 10.34
C PRO A 109 -0.76 14.22 11.61
N GLN A 110 -1.27 15.40 11.98
CA GLN A 110 -0.85 16.16 13.16
C GLN A 110 -1.53 15.69 14.45
N ASP A 111 -2.72 15.05 14.34
CA ASP A 111 -3.47 14.52 15.48
C ASP A 111 -4.19 13.22 15.07
N PRO A 112 -3.46 12.09 14.92
CA PRO A 112 -3.97 10.85 14.34
C PRO A 112 -4.74 10.00 15.37
N THR A 113 -5.72 10.58 16.04
CA THR A 113 -6.47 9.96 17.15
C THR A 113 -7.32 8.74 16.76
N SER A 114 -7.52 8.50 15.46
CA SER A 114 -8.25 7.32 14.94
C SER A 114 -7.35 6.31 14.24
N ALA A 115 -6.03 6.57 14.23
CA ALA A 115 -5.05 5.73 13.54
C ALA A 115 -4.81 4.40 14.31
N GLU A 116 -4.45 3.36 13.60
CA GLU A 116 -4.51 3.24 12.15
C GLU A 116 -5.94 2.97 11.70
N ILE A 117 -6.32 3.47 10.50
CA ILE A 117 -7.55 2.98 9.87
C ILE A 117 -7.18 1.78 9.01
N ARG A 118 -7.91 0.67 9.16
CA ARG A 118 -7.75 -0.53 8.32
C ARG A 118 -8.54 -0.34 7.02
N HIS A 119 -7.83 -0.09 5.92
CA HIS A 119 -8.40 0.06 4.59
C HIS A 119 -8.57 -1.24 3.82
N PHE A 120 -7.83 -2.28 4.20
CA PHE A 120 -7.93 -3.62 3.61
C PHE A 120 -7.26 -4.66 4.52
N LEU A 121 -7.81 -5.86 4.58
CA LEU A 121 -7.16 -7.04 5.12
C LEU A 121 -7.67 -8.28 4.40
N GLY A 122 -6.80 -8.95 3.66
CA GLY A 122 -7.14 -10.19 2.95
C GLY A 122 -6.03 -11.22 3.04
N GLY A 123 -6.41 -12.46 3.18
CA GLY A 123 -5.51 -13.62 3.16
C GLY A 123 -5.67 -14.47 1.89
N ASN A 124 -4.95 -15.59 1.86
CA ASN A 124 -4.99 -16.60 0.81
C ASN A 124 -4.59 -16.10 -0.59
N PHE A 125 -3.80 -15.04 -0.67
CA PHE A 125 -3.25 -14.57 -1.93
C PHE A 125 -2.15 -15.52 -2.42
N VAL A 126 -2.26 -15.96 -3.65
CA VAL A 126 -1.29 -16.84 -4.32
C VAL A 126 -0.79 -16.16 -5.58
N SER A 127 0.53 -16.13 -5.75
CA SER A 127 1.17 -15.59 -6.94
C SER A 127 1.09 -16.58 -8.09
N ASP A 128 0.66 -16.13 -9.25
CA ASP A 128 0.80 -16.86 -10.51
C ASP A 128 2.25 -16.80 -11.04
N GLY A 129 2.47 -17.33 -12.24
CA GLY A 129 3.80 -17.31 -12.86
C GLY A 129 4.32 -15.92 -13.25
N SER A 130 3.43 -14.91 -13.33
CA SER A 130 3.78 -13.51 -13.65
C SER A 130 4.05 -12.66 -12.43
N GLY A 131 3.68 -13.13 -11.23
CA GLY A 131 3.75 -12.39 -9.98
C GLY A 131 2.42 -11.77 -9.57
N LEU A 132 1.38 -11.80 -10.42
CA LEU A 132 0.05 -11.32 -10.06
C LEU A 132 -0.53 -12.17 -8.92
N LEU A 133 -1.09 -11.50 -7.91
CA LEU A 133 -1.68 -12.13 -6.74
C LEU A 133 -3.18 -12.36 -6.96
N HIS A 134 -3.59 -13.62 -6.86
CA HIS A 134 -4.98 -14.02 -6.94
C HIS A 134 -5.47 -14.47 -5.56
N ASN A 135 -6.67 -14.04 -5.20
CA ASN A 135 -7.34 -14.48 -3.98
C ASN A 135 -8.66 -15.15 -4.33
N GLY A 136 -8.85 -16.40 -3.88
CA GLY A 136 -10.07 -17.17 -4.07
C GLY A 136 -11.07 -17.05 -2.90
N THR A 137 -10.77 -16.26 -1.89
CA THR A 137 -11.60 -16.09 -0.68
C THR A 137 -12.00 -14.64 -0.50
N ALA A 138 -13.14 -14.39 0.15
CA ALA A 138 -13.50 -13.04 0.56
C ALA A 138 -12.44 -12.43 1.48
N ALA A 139 -12.24 -11.13 1.38
CA ALA A 139 -11.37 -10.42 2.31
C ALA A 139 -11.93 -10.45 3.72
N VAL A 140 -11.07 -10.41 4.73
CA VAL A 140 -11.47 -10.25 6.13
C VAL A 140 -12.03 -8.84 6.35
N SER A 141 -11.46 -7.84 5.66
CA SER A 141 -11.95 -6.47 5.61
C SER A 141 -11.79 -5.99 4.16
N GLU A 142 -12.90 -5.72 3.50
CA GLU A 142 -12.92 -5.27 2.11
C GLU A 142 -12.21 -3.92 1.94
N PHE A 143 -11.80 -3.63 0.70
CA PHE A 143 -11.11 -2.39 0.40
C PHE A 143 -12.03 -1.18 0.64
N LEU A 144 -11.53 -0.25 1.43
CA LEU A 144 -12.13 1.05 1.67
C LEU A 144 -11.33 2.13 0.95
N GLN A 145 -12.00 2.93 0.12
CA GLN A 145 -11.35 4.03 -0.57
C GLN A 145 -10.71 5.02 0.39
N PRO A 146 -9.50 5.54 0.11
CA PRO A 146 -8.94 6.73 0.75
C PRO A 146 -9.91 7.91 0.77
N THR A 147 -10.19 8.44 1.94
CA THR A 147 -11.11 9.56 2.12
C THR A 147 -10.63 10.51 3.22
N PRO A 148 -9.45 11.13 3.07
CA PRO A 148 -8.96 12.07 4.06
C PRO A 148 -9.96 13.23 4.22
N PRO A 149 -10.23 13.68 5.45
CA PRO A 149 -11.24 14.72 5.68
C PRO A 149 -10.79 16.07 5.16
N ALA A 150 -11.75 16.92 4.79
CA ALA A 150 -11.48 18.28 4.34
C ALA A 150 -10.67 19.06 5.39
N GLY A 151 -9.64 19.77 4.93
CA GLY A 151 -8.74 20.55 5.78
C GLY A 151 -7.58 19.75 6.40
N SER A 152 -7.51 18.43 6.19
CA SER A 152 -6.33 17.65 6.52
C SER A 152 -5.23 17.84 5.48
N ASP A 153 -3.99 17.57 5.87
CA ASP A 153 -2.93 17.27 4.91
C ASP A 153 -3.18 15.92 4.23
N ALA A 154 -2.35 15.59 3.23
CA ALA A 154 -2.43 14.29 2.58
C ALA A 154 -2.09 13.15 3.56
N HIS A 155 -2.91 12.08 3.54
CA HIS A 155 -2.68 10.89 4.35
C HIS A 155 -1.81 9.87 3.61
N ARG A 156 -1.05 9.07 4.35
CA ARG A 156 -0.29 7.91 3.85
C ARG A 156 -1.16 6.66 3.89
N TYR A 157 -1.29 5.99 2.77
CA TYR A 157 -1.98 4.70 2.66
C TYR A 157 -0.95 3.63 2.39
N ILE A 158 -0.66 2.81 3.39
CA ILE A 158 0.46 1.88 3.43
C ILE A 158 -0.05 0.47 3.18
N PHE A 159 0.49 -0.18 2.14
CA PHE A 159 0.20 -1.56 1.78
C PHE A 159 1.37 -2.45 2.20
N LEU A 160 1.06 -3.52 2.92
CA LEU A 160 2.03 -4.48 3.44
C LEU A 160 1.69 -5.90 2.98
N LEU A 161 2.70 -6.66 2.59
CA LEU A 161 2.59 -8.07 2.21
C LEU A 161 3.32 -8.93 3.22
N PHE A 162 2.64 -9.95 3.73
CA PHE A 162 3.17 -10.90 4.69
C PHE A 162 3.09 -12.34 4.15
N ASN A 163 3.99 -13.21 4.59
CA ASN A 163 3.75 -14.64 4.47
C ASN A 163 2.58 -15.04 5.37
N GLN A 164 1.64 -15.81 4.86
CA GLN A 164 0.49 -16.25 5.65
C GLN A 164 0.86 -17.42 6.55
N PRO A 165 0.68 -17.33 7.88
CA PRO A 165 0.83 -18.47 8.79
C PRO A 165 -0.36 -19.43 8.66
N ARG A 166 -0.16 -20.69 9.04
CA ARG A 166 -1.18 -21.76 8.93
C ARG A 166 -2.50 -21.45 9.63
N GLY A 167 -2.45 -20.75 10.77
CA GLY A 167 -3.64 -20.43 11.57
C GLY A 167 -4.35 -19.13 11.17
N PHE A 168 -3.90 -18.44 10.12
CA PHE A 168 -4.46 -17.13 9.77
C PHE A 168 -5.97 -17.18 9.48
N ASN A 169 -6.44 -18.23 8.83
CA ASN A 169 -7.86 -18.35 8.48
C ASN A 169 -8.77 -18.62 9.70
N ASP A 170 -8.19 -19.03 10.83
CA ASP A 170 -8.91 -19.32 12.07
C ASP A 170 -8.89 -18.13 13.04
N GLN A 171 -8.25 -17.02 12.67
CA GLN A 171 -8.20 -15.82 13.51
C GLN A 171 -9.59 -15.18 13.65
N THR A 172 -9.89 -14.67 14.84
CA THR A 172 -11.16 -14.01 15.18
C THR A 172 -10.98 -12.59 15.72
N LEU A 173 -9.74 -12.08 15.72
CA LEU A 173 -9.42 -10.74 16.21
C LEU A 173 -9.99 -9.65 15.29
N VAL A 174 -10.00 -9.91 14.00
CA VAL A 174 -10.61 -9.05 12.99
C VAL A 174 -11.65 -9.87 12.23
N THR A 175 -12.84 -9.31 12.13
CA THR A 175 -13.98 -9.83 11.38
C THR A 175 -14.52 -8.74 10.46
N PRO A 176 -15.42 -9.03 9.53
CA PRO A 176 -16.05 -8.00 8.69
C PRO A 176 -16.77 -6.89 9.47
N THR A 177 -17.15 -7.15 10.74
CA THR A 177 -17.87 -6.21 11.60
C THR A 177 -16.98 -5.53 12.65
N THR A 178 -15.70 -5.90 12.72
CA THR A 178 -14.75 -5.25 13.64
C THR A 178 -14.47 -3.82 13.17
N SER A 179 -14.46 -2.84 14.11
CA SER A 179 -14.10 -1.45 13.79
C SER A 179 -12.83 -1.38 12.96
N ILE A 180 -12.84 -0.50 11.98
CA ILE A 180 -11.66 -0.22 11.15
C ILE A 180 -10.70 0.78 11.81
N SER A 181 -11.22 1.60 12.75
CA SER A 181 -10.43 2.62 13.47
C SER A 181 -9.65 2.01 14.62
N ASN A 182 -8.51 2.61 14.94
CA ASN A 182 -7.60 2.19 16.00
C ASN A 182 -7.11 0.74 15.80
N PHE A 183 -6.84 0.40 14.55
CA PHE A 183 -6.28 -0.89 14.17
C PHE A 183 -4.75 -0.82 14.23
N ASP A 184 -4.16 -1.55 15.17
CA ASP A 184 -2.71 -1.68 15.30
C ASP A 184 -2.23 -2.88 14.49
N ILE A 185 -1.67 -2.64 13.30
CA ILE A 185 -1.17 -3.71 12.42
C ILE A 185 -0.01 -4.48 13.05
N ALA A 186 0.83 -3.85 13.87
CA ALA A 186 1.95 -4.52 14.52
C ALA A 186 1.46 -5.48 15.60
N THR A 187 0.53 -5.05 16.44
CA THR A 187 -0.12 -5.89 17.45
C THR A 187 -0.90 -7.04 16.80
N PHE A 188 -1.66 -6.75 15.75
CA PHE A 188 -2.38 -7.77 15.00
C PHE A 188 -1.42 -8.79 14.39
N ALA A 189 -0.38 -8.35 13.67
CA ALA A 189 0.59 -9.23 13.02
C ALA A 189 1.28 -10.16 14.04
N LYS A 190 1.64 -9.64 15.21
CA LYS A 190 2.20 -10.42 16.30
C LYS A 190 1.20 -11.46 16.82
N ALA A 191 -0.04 -11.07 17.06
CA ALA A 191 -1.06 -11.94 17.64
C ALA A 191 -1.44 -13.12 16.74
N VAL A 192 -1.49 -12.90 15.41
CA VAL A 192 -1.82 -13.96 14.44
C VAL A 192 -0.58 -14.64 13.83
N GLY A 193 0.62 -14.23 14.22
CA GLY A 193 1.87 -14.87 13.79
C GLY A 193 2.31 -14.53 12.37
N LEU A 194 1.92 -13.36 11.81
CA LEU A 194 2.36 -12.92 10.48
C LEU A 194 3.87 -12.67 10.40
N GLY A 195 4.49 -12.26 11.50
CA GLY A 195 5.87 -11.79 11.50
C GLY A 195 6.04 -10.44 10.84
N ASN A 196 7.23 -10.19 10.27
CA ASN A 196 7.52 -8.94 9.57
C ASN A 196 7.02 -8.98 8.11
N PRO A 197 6.58 -7.86 7.53
CA PRO A 197 6.21 -7.82 6.14
C PRO A 197 7.41 -8.08 5.24
N ILE A 198 7.20 -8.88 4.18
CA ILE A 198 8.22 -9.23 3.19
C ILE A 198 8.30 -8.22 2.06
N ALA A 199 7.25 -7.41 1.87
CA ALA A 199 7.19 -6.34 0.89
C ALA A 199 6.18 -5.29 1.34
N GLY A 200 6.25 -4.09 0.76
CA GLY A 200 5.28 -3.04 0.98
C GLY A 200 5.51 -1.86 0.04
N THR A 201 4.49 -1.04 -0.08
CA THR A 201 4.53 0.25 -0.78
C THR A 201 3.53 1.19 -0.11
N PHE A 202 3.54 2.47 -0.45
CA PHE A 202 2.56 3.43 0.04
C PHE A 202 2.32 4.54 -0.97
N MET A 203 1.16 5.14 -0.86
CA MET A 203 0.79 6.34 -1.60
C MET A 203 0.33 7.43 -0.65
N LEU A 204 0.25 8.64 -1.16
CA LEU A 204 -0.36 9.79 -0.50
C LEU A 204 -1.67 10.13 -1.21
N VAL A 205 -2.71 10.45 -0.46
CA VAL A 205 -3.96 10.98 -0.99
C VAL A 205 -4.35 12.20 -0.17
N ALA A 206 -4.55 13.33 -0.85
CA ALA A 206 -5.03 14.56 -0.24
C ALA A 206 -6.57 14.60 -0.22
N PRO A 207 -7.17 15.41 0.67
CA PRO A 207 -8.59 15.75 0.57
C PRO A 207 -8.94 16.31 -0.81
N ASP A 208 -10.20 16.13 -1.21
CA ASP A 208 -10.73 16.86 -2.38
C ASP A 208 -10.76 18.37 -2.07
N SER A 209 -10.40 19.19 -3.06
CA SER A 209 -10.39 20.67 -2.98
C SER A 209 -11.79 21.24 -3.01
#